data_d44e16638d7ea3e33a453b2832b4fa47
#
_entry.id   d44e16638d7ea3e33a453b2832b4fa47
#
_cell.length_a   1.000
_cell.length_b   1.000
_cell.length_c   1.000
_cell.angle_alpha   90.00
_cell.angle_beta   90.00
_cell.angle_gamma   90.00
#
_symmetry.space_group_name_H-M   'P 1'
#
loop_
_entity.id
_entity.type
_entity.pdbx_description
1 polymer ?
#
loop_
_entity_poly.entity_id
_entity_poly.type
_entity_poly.pdbx_seq_one_letter_code
_entity_poly.pdbx_strand_id
1 'polypeptide(L)'
;MMGNFLIIWDPLLPLLVLAMMAGGAALVLGLGFLAPRPGRPAPGIIWRALALAGILAAIANPSVVLEERESLSDIGLVVVDRSPSQSIGERVPQGDAALDEIRDWAATQPNFELRVVEAPDTDTAGSTGPASLRDGTYLFGALERALGDIPQDRFAGAVMITDGRIHDAPDNASNLDFSAPVHTIVTGQRDAGDRRLTIVQSPGFGIVGDEVRLTLRVDEPRAVRARQAQITIRRDGETRGRTILVPVGVDHAIDIVVDRGGPSVFELAVDAGEQELTLTNNQAVI
;
A
#
# COMPACT_ATOMS: atom_id res chain seq x y z
N MET A 1 12.69 13.09 29.98
CA MET A 1 12.09 11.78 30.27
C MET A 1 11.74 11.73 31.75
N MET A 2 10.45 11.85 32.09
CA MET A 2 9.98 11.66 33.48
C MET A 2 9.54 10.20 33.57
N GLY A 3 10.36 9.34 34.14
CA GLY A 3 9.97 7.98 34.46
C GLY A 3 8.84 8.01 35.49
N ASN A 4 7.71 7.39 35.21
CA ASN A 4 6.65 7.22 36.19
C ASN A 4 7.08 6.15 37.18
N PHE A 5 7.35 6.57 38.44
CA PHE A 5 7.59 5.64 39.55
C PHE A 5 6.24 5.12 40.05
N LEU A 6 6.04 3.84 39.94
CA LEU A 6 4.87 3.15 40.53
C LEU A 6 5.33 2.32 41.72
N ILE A 7 4.71 2.56 42.89
CA ILE A 7 4.94 1.70 44.04
C ILE A 7 3.88 0.59 44.01
N ILE A 8 4.33 -0.63 43.76
CA ILE A 8 3.48 -1.82 43.80
C ILE A 8 3.73 -2.52 45.14
N TRP A 9 2.61 -2.87 45.82
CA TRP A 9 2.66 -3.66 47.06
C TRP A 9 2.45 -5.13 46.70
N ASP A 10 3.48 -5.95 46.92
CA ASP A 10 3.41 -7.39 46.69
C ASP A 10 3.68 -8.12 48.00
N PRO A 11 2.67 -8.14 48.89
CA PRO A 11 2.86 -8.64 50.26
C PRO A 11 3.22 -10.12 50.29
N LEU A 12 4.25 -10.47 51.07
CA LEU A 12 4.71 -11.84 51.26
C LEU A 12 3.68 -12.75 51.96
N LEU A 13 2.67 -12.16 52.58
CA LEU A 13 1.58 -12.87 53.26
C LEU A 13 0.23 -12.38 52.77
N PRO A 14 -0.82 -13.21 52.84
CA PRO A 14 -2.19 -12.77 52.53
C PRO A 14 -2.57 -11.53 53.36
N LEU A 15 -3.28 -10.56 52.73
CA LEU A 15 -3.67 -9.30 53.33
C LEU A 15 -4.40 -9.46 54.69
N LEU A 16 -5.17 -10.54 54.86
CA LEU A 16 -5.84 -10.86 56.11
C LEU A 16 -4.86 -11.18 57.25
N VAL A 17 -3.80 -11.90 56.93
CA VAL A 17 -2.74 -12.22 57.90
C VAL A 17 -1.98 -10.95 58.27
N LEU A 18 -1.65 -10.13 57.30
CA LEU A 18 -0.99 -8.85 57.51
C LEU A 18 -1.84 -7.90 58.40
N ALA A 19 -3.14 -7.85 58.15
CA ALA A 19 -4.09 -7.09 58.98
C ALA A 19 -4.16 -7.62 60.43
N MET A 20 -4.17 -8.97 60.60
CA MET A 20 -4.15 -9.57 61.94
C MET A 20 -2.82 -9.28 62.69
N MET A 21 -1.67 -9.34 61.99
CA MET A 21 -0.35 -8.99 62.56
C MET A 21 -0.30 -7.50 62.95
N ALA A 22 -0.83 -6.59 62.13
CA ALA A 22 -0.91 -5.17 62.45
C ALA A 22 -1.86 -4.90 63.64
N GLY A 23 -2.98 -5.58 63.71
CA GLY A 23 -3.89 -5.53 64.85
C GLY A 23 -3.27 -6.05 66.12
N GLY A 24 -2.56 -7.19 66.07
CA GLY A 24 -1.80 -7.76 67.19
C GLY A 24 -0.67 -6.83 67.69
N ALA A 25 0.06 -6.22 66.75
CA ALA A 25 1.10 -5.24 67.08
C ALA A 25 0.51 -3.99 67.76
N ALA A 26 -0.60 -3.49 67.25
CA ALA A 26 -1.30 -2.36 67.86
C ALA A 26 -1.83 -2.67 69.26
N LEU A 27 -2.35 -3.91 69.47
CA LEU A 27 -2.83 -4.36 70.76
C LEU A 27 -1.66 -4.44 71.78
N VAL A 28 -0.54 -5.02 71.41
CA VAL A 28 0.65 -5.13 72.27
C VAL A 28 1.20 -3.75 72.68
N LEU A 29 1.27 -2.83 71.69
CA LEU A 29 1.70 -1.46 71.97
C LEU A 29 0.69 -0.71 72.84
N GLY A 30 -0.62 -0.89 72.63
CA GLY A 30 -1.69 -0.30 73.42
C GLY A 30 -1.70 -0.78 74.84
N LEU A 31 -1.57 -2.09 75.08
CA LEU A 31 -1.45 -2.66 76.41
C LEU A 31 -0.16 -2.20 77.14
N GLY A 32 0.94 -2.06 76.41
CA GLY A 32 2.19 -1.51 76.96
C GLY A 32 2.08 -0.03 77.37
N PHE A 33 1.22 0.74 76.69
CA PHE A 33 0.95 2.13 76.96
C PHE A 33 -0.03 2.30 78.16
N LEU A 34 -1.04 1.43 78.26
CA LEU A 34 -2.05 1.43 79.32
C LEU A 34 -1.61 0.78 80.65
N ALA A 35 -0.48 0.07 80.66
CA ALA A 35 0.03 -0.57 81.87
C ALA A 35 0.30 0.48 82.94
N PRO A 36 -0.33 0.35 84.09
CA PRO A 36 -0.29 1.38 85.15
C PRO A 36 1.09 1.51 85.76
N ARG A 37 1.85 2.48 85.27
CA ARG A 37 3.07 2.99 85.95
C ARG A 37 2.81 4.50 86.13
N PRO A 38 2.73 4.97 87.40
CA PRO A 38 2.44 6.37 87.64
C PRO A 38 3.55 7.27 87.03
N GLY A 39 3.23 8.03 86.02
CA GLY A 39 3.97 9.19 85.62
C GLY A 39 5.13 9.01 84.62
N ARG A 40 5.34 7.82 83.97
CA ARG A 40 6.36 7.62 82.95
C ARG A 40 5.87 6.73 81.79
N PRO A 41 5.95 7.19 80.54
CA PRO A 41 5.72 6.29 79.44
C PRO A 41 6.69 5.11 79.51
N ALA A 42 6.24 3.90 79.13
CA ALA A 42 7.10 2.71 79.13
C ALA A 42 8.37 3.00 78.30
N PRO A 43 9.59 2.87 78.97
CA PRO A 43 10.83 3.20 78.25
C PRO A 43 10.97 2.26 77.05
N GLY A 44 11.21 2.83 75.88
CA GLY A 44 11.39 2.12 74.60
C GLY A 44 10.14 1.80 73.80
N ILE A 45 8.93 2.30 74.15
CA ILE A 45 7.71 2.04 73.36
C ILE A 45 7.84 2.55 71.92
N ILE A 46 8.52 3.67 71.71
CA ILE A 46 8.76 4.27 70.39
C ILE A 46 9.63 3.32 69.56
N TRP A 47 10.69 2.76 70.17
CA TRP A 47 11.58 1.84 69.45
C TRP A 47 10.89 0.54 69.09
N ARG A 48 10.00 0.04 69.94
CA ARG A 48 9.17 -1.14 69.65
C ARG A 48 8.18 -0.87 68.53
N ALA A 49 7.53 0.32 68.53
CA ALA A 49 6.62 0.73 67.47
C ALA A 49 7.34 0.84 66.13
N LEU A 50 8.54 1.43 66.09
CA LEU A 50 9.38 1.53 64.91
C LEU A 50 9.81 0.17 64.39
N ALA A 51 10.22 -0.74 65.29
CA ALA A 51 10.63 -2.10 64.92
C ALA A 51 9.45 -2.89 64.32
N LEU A 52 8.26 -2.84 64.94
CA LEU A 52 7.07 -3.51 64.42
C LEU A 52 6.61 -2.90 63.09
N ALA A 53 6.65 -1.58 62.95
CA ALA A 53 6.33 -0.89 61.68
C ALA A 53 7.31 -1.28 60.56
N GLY A 54 8.61 -1.36 60.89
CA GLY A 54 9.64 -1.82 59.95
C GLY A 54 9.43 -3.27 59.48
N ILE A 55 9.08 -4.18 60.43
CA ILE A 55 8.75 -5.57 60.07
C ILE A 55 7.52 -5.67 59.21
N LEU A 56 6.43 -4.92 59.53
CA LEU A 56 5.22 -4.89 58.72
C LEU A 56 5.48 -4.32 57.33
N ALA A 57 6.29 -3.26 57.25
CA ALA A 57 6.69 -2.68 55.99
C ALA A 57 7.54 -3.66 55.15
N ALA A 58 8.44 -4.41 55.78
CA ALA A 58 9.24 -5.43 55.11
C ALA A 58 8.39 -6.60 54.58
N ILE A 59 7.36 -7.03 55.36
CA ILE A 59 6.44 -8.10 54.95
C ILE A 59 5.48 -7.57 53.86
N ALA A 60 5.11 -6.29 53.89
CA ALA A 60 4.31 -5.64 52.87
C ALA A 60 5.05 -5.50 51.53
N ASN A 61 6.39 -5.69 51.53
CA ASN A 61 7.25 -5.79 50.36
C ASN A 61 6.95 -4.70 49.28
N PRO A 62 7.14 -3.40 49.60
CA PRO A 62 6.93 -2.36 48.60
C PRO A 62 8.02 -2.44 47.52
N SER A 63 7.62 -2.64 46.27
CA SER A 63 8.50 -2.64 45.09
C SER A 63 8.34 -1.33 44.31
N VAL A 64 9.46 -0.71 43.99
CA VAL A 64 9.48 0.45 43.09
C VAL A 64 9.69 -0.08 41.68
N VAL A 65 8.64 0.04 40.84
CA VAL A 65 8.72 -0.31 39.44
C VAL A 65 8.97 0.96 38.67
N LEU A 66 10.07 0.99 37.92
CA LEU A 66 10.33 2.01 36.92
C LEU A 66 9.73 1.51 35.62
N GLU A 67 8.64 2.12 35.17
CA GLU A 67 8.05 1.83 33.88
C GLU A 67 8.80 2.64 32.82
N GLU A 68 9.68 1.97 32.10
CA GLU A 68 10.36 2.54 30.93
C GLU A 68 9.54 2.15 29.70
N ARG A 69 8.79 3.13 29.15
CA ARG A 69 8.04 2.95 27.89
C ARG A 69 8.91 3.40 26.75
N GLU A 70 9.41 2.46 25.99
CA GLU A 70 10.00 2.74 24.70
C GLU A 70 8.87 2.81 23.65
N SER A 71 8.71 3.98 23.02
CA SER A 71 7.79 4.10 21.88
C SER A 71 8.38 3.33 20.71
N LEU A 72 7.72 2.25 20.34
CA LEU A 72 8.03 1.56 19.09
C LEU A 72 7.66 2.48 17.91
N SER A 73 8.51 2.47 16.86
CA SER A 73 8.24 3.26 15.67
C SER A 73 7.03 2.72 14.91
N ASP A 74 6.19 3.62 14.45
CA ASP A 74 5.13 3.30 13.49
C ASP A 74 5.76 2.97 12.13
N ILE A 75 5.14 2.07 11.36
CA ILE A 75 5.66 1.60 10.08
C ILE A 75 4.71 2.02 8.97
N GLY A 76 5.21 2.84 8.05
CA GLY A 76 4.55 3.16 6.79
C GLY A 76 5.12 2.33 5.64
N LEU A 77 4.24 1.85 4.76
CA LEU A 77 4.63 1.11 3.55
C LEU A 77 4.48 1.98 2.32
N VAL A 78 5.45 1.94 1.40
CA VAL A 78 5.32 2.46 0.04
C VAL A 78 5.47 1.30 -0.93
N VAL A 79 4.42 1.05 -1.72
CA VAL A 79 4.43 0.05 -2.79
C VAL A 79 4.59 0.78 -4.11
N VAL A 80 5.73 0.58 -4.77
CA VAL A 80 6.07 1.23 -6.04
C VAL A 80 5.82 0.26 -7.20
N ASP A 81 4.97 0.67 -8.12
CA ASP A 81 4.71 -0.06 -9.35
C ASP A 81 5.91 0.05 -10.31
N ARG A 82 6.54 -1.07 -10.62
CA ARG A 82 7.62 -1.18 -11.61
C ARG A 82 7.20 -2.04 -12.82
N SER A 83 5.90 -2.15 -13.07
CA SER A 83 5.38 -2.86 -14.24
C SER A 83 5.82 -2.18 -15.55
N PRO A 84 5.77 -2.90 -16.69
CA PRO A 84 6.15 -2.35 -18.00
C PRO A 84 5.34 -1.10 -18.39
N SER A 85 4.12 -0.93 -17.88
CA SER A 85 3.30 0.26 -18.14
C SER A 85 3.92 1.55 -17.58
N GLN A 86 4.75 1.44 -16.53
CA GLN A 86 5.46 2.60 -15.97
C GLN A 86 6.56 3.13 -16.88
N SER A 87 7.08 2.32 -17.82
CA SER A 87 8.08 2.79 -18.78
C SER A 87 7.53 3.74 -19.86
N ILE A 88 6.21 4.00 -19.86
CA ILE A 88 5.55 4.86 -20.83
C ILE A 88 5.64 6.32 -20.38
N GLY A 89 6.25 7.19 -21.21
CA GLY A 89 6.37 8.62 -20.93
C GLY A 89 7.18 8.94 -19.68
N GLU A 90 6.69 9.88 -18.86
CA GLU A 90 7.38 10.38 -17.66
C GLU A 90 6.94 9.68 -16.34
N ARG A 91 6.35 8.50 -16.41
CA ARG A 91 5.79 7.83 -15.21
C ARG A 91 6.86 7.40 -14.23
N VAL A 92 7.99 6.82 -14.71
CA VAL A 92 9.11 6.44 -13.85
C VAL A 92 9.67 7.65 -13.11
N PRO A 93 10.12 8.74 -13.77
CA PRO A 93 10.63 9.90 -13.05
C PRO A 93 9.60 10.56 -12.12
N GLN A 94 8.30 10.53 -12.46
CA GLN A 94 7.24 11.02 -11.57
C GLN A 94 7.12 10.14 -10.32
N GLY A 95 7.16 8.80 -10.49
CA GLY A 95 7.11 7.86 -9.39
C GLY A 95 8.33 7.97 -8.46
N ASP A 96 9.53 8.12 -9.04
CA ASP A 96 10.76 8.29 -8.29
C ASP A 96 10.76 9.61 -7.50
N ALA A 97 10.32 10.72 -8.11
CA ALA A 97 10.19 12.01 -7.43
C ALA A 97 9.19 11.94 -6.26
N ALA A 98 8.05 11.27 -6.45
CA ALA A 98 7.07 11.08 -5.39
C ALA A 98 7.63 10.22 -4.24
N LEU A 99 8.38 9.17 -4.57
CA LEU A 99 9.04 8.32 -3.58
C LEU A 99 10.08 9.10 -2.77
N ASP A 100 10.88 9.94 -3.43
CA ASP A 100 11.89 10.74 -2.76
C ASP A 100 11.26 11.78 -1.82
N GLU A 101 10.16 12.42 -2.22
CA GLU A 101 9.40 13.34 -1.35
C GLU A 101 8.85 12.62 -0.11
N ILE A 102 8.34 11.38 -0.27
CA ILE A 102 7.88 10.58 0.86
C ILE A 102 9.04 10.20 1.79
N ARG A 103 10.20 9.83 1.24
CA ARG A 103 11.40 9.52 2.05
C ARG A 103 11.89 10.72 2.84
N ASP A 104 11.94 11.89 2.20
CA ASP A 104 12.35 13.12 2.86
C ASP A 104 11.38 13.49 3.99
N TRP A 105 10.07 13.37 3.74
CA TRP A 105 9.07 13.58 4.78
C TRP A 105 9.22 12.58 5.92
N ALA A 106 9.37 11.30 5.64
CA ALA A 106 9.52 10.24 6.64
C ALA A 106 10.75 10.44 7.52
N ALA A 107 11.86 10.92 6.94
CA ALA A 107 13.10 11.23 7.67
C ALA A 107 12.92 12.37 8.71
N THR A 108 11.89 13.21 8.56
CA THR A 108 11.57 14.26 9.52
C THR A 108 10.69 13.80 10.68
N GLN A 109 10.09 12.60 10.58
CA GLN A 109 9.15 12.10 11.59
C GLN A 109 9.90 11.31 12.69
N PRO A 110 9.76 11.71 13.96
CA PRO A 110 10.30 10.92 15.05
C PRO A 110 9.48 9.63 15.22
N ASN A 111 10.14 8.51 15.48
CA ASN A 111 9.49 7.21 15.69
C ASN A 111 8.65 6.72 14.49
N PHE A 112 9.14 6.96 13.29
CA PHE A 112 8.51 6.48 12.06
C PHE A 112 9.54 5.73 11.20
N GLU A 113 9.19 4.53 10.75
CA GLU A 113 9.98 3.68 9.86
C GLU A 113 9.28 3.58 8.51
N LEU A 114 9.95 3.97 7.43
CA LEU A 114 9.43 3.83 6.08
C LEU A 114 10.00 2.56 5.45
N ARG A 115 9.12 1.68 4.98
CA ARG A 115 9.50 0.51 4.17
C ARG A 115 9.03 0.70 2.75
N VAL A 116 9.91 0.42 1.79
CA VAL A 116 9.63 0.53 0.35
C VAL A 116 9.65 -0.86 -0.26
N VAL A 117 8.60 -1.18 -1.00
CA VAL A 117 8.43 -2.46 -1.71
C VAL A 117 8.21 -2.17 -3.17
N GLU A 118 8.94 -2.81 -4.05
CA GLU A 118 8.76 -2.69 -5.50
C GLU A 118 7.94 -3.86 -6.03
N ALA A 119 6.96 -3.56 -6.89
CA ALA A 119 6.13 -4.55 -7.56
C ALA A 119 6.19 -4.32 -9.09
N PRO A 120 6.37 -5.36 -9.93
CA PRO A 120 6.49 -6.75 -9.55
C PRO A 120 7.76 -7.04 -8.77
N ASP A 121 7.63 -7.89 -7.73
CA ASP A 121 8.76 -8.36 -6.96
C ASP A 121 9.65 -9.22 -7.86
N THR A 122 10.89 -8.77 -8.12
CA THR A 122 11.85 -9.49 -8.97
C THR A 122 12.25 -10.84 -8.37
N ASP A 123 12.06 -11.05 -7.07
CA ASP A 123 12.38 -12.32 -6.40
C ASP A 123 11.39 -13.45 -6.75
N THR A 124 10.25 -13.14 -7.34
CA THR A 124 9.31 -14.15 -7.86
C THR A 124 9.63 -14.60 -9.31
N ALA A 125 10.79 -14.25 -9.85
CA ALA A 125 11.27 -14.69 -11.18
C ALA A 125 11.37 -16.23 -11.32
N GLY A 126 11.15 -16.99 -10.22
CA GLY A 126 11.08 -18.45 -10.19
C GLY A 126 9.70 -19.06 -10.33
N SER A 127 8.61 -18.27 -10.34
CA SER A 127 7.28 -18.85 -10.50
C SER A 127 7.01 -19.25 -11.94
N THR A 128 6.90 -20.55 -12.17
CA THR A 128 6.54 -21.22 -13.45
C THR A 128 5.04 -21.04 -13.79
N GLY A 129 4.44 -19.89 -13.46
CA GLY A 129 3.07 -19.56 -13.83
C GLY A 129 2.94 -19.22 -15.33
N PRO A 130 1.72 -19.34 -15.91
CA PRO A 130 1.47 -19.01 -17.31
C PRO A 130 1.84 -17.54 -17.60
N ALA A 131 2.35 -17.27 -18.81
CA ALA A 131 2.85 -15.96 -19.24
C ALA A 131 1.83 -14.80 -19.06
N SER A 132 0.52 -15.12 -19.07
CA SER A 132 -0.56 -14.17 -18.84
C SER A 132 -0.60 -13.56 -17.42
N LEU A 133 0.02 -14.22 -16.44
CA LEU A 133 0.15 -13.69 -15.07
C LEU A 133 1.37 -12.78 -14.89
N ARG A 134 2.24 -12.67 -15.91
CA ARG A 134 3.45 -11.84 -15.86
C ARG A 134 3.22 -10.40 -16.32
N ASP A 135 2.12 -10.14 -17.02
CA ASP A 135 1.80 -8.81 -17.56
C ASP A 135 0.88 -7.98 -16.65
N GLY A 136 0.45 -8.54 -15.51
CA GLY A 136 -0.42 -7.87 -14.56
C GLY A 136 0.35 -7.10 -13.48
N THR A 137 -0.22 -5.99 -13.02
CA THR A 137 0.26 -5.22 -11.86
C THR A 137 -0.45 -5.71 -10.62
N TYR A 138 0.28 -6.33 -9.69
CA TYR A 138 -0.25 -6.96 -8.45
C TYR A 138 0.29 -6.23 -7.23
N LEU A 139 -0.28 -5.06 -6.93
CA LEU A 139 0.19 -4.19 -5.85
C LEU A 139 -0.33 -4.63 -4.48
N PHE A 140 -1.58 -5.11 -4.41
CA PHE A 140 -2.16 -5.58 -3.16
C PHE A 140 -1.48 -6.86 -2.67
N GLY A 141 -1.15 -7.79 -3.56
CA GLY A 141 -0.38 -8.97 -3.20
C GLY A 141 1.05 -8.65 -2.72
N ALA A 142 1.68 -7.57 -3.23
CA ALA A 142 2.96 -7.08 -2.72
C ALA A 142 2.79 -6.43 -1.34
N LEU A 143 1.72 -5.65 -1.14
CA LEU A 143 1.36 -5.05 0.15
C LEU A 143 1.11 -6.12 1.22
N GLU A 144 0.28 -7.13 0.94
CA GLU A 144 -0.04 -8.22 1.88
C GLU A 144 1.20 -9.01 2.30
N ARG A 145 2.10 -9.31 1.37
CA ARG A 145 3.38 -9.97 1.69
C ARG A 145 4.25 -9.13 2.62
N ALA A 146 4.33 -7.83 2.36
CA ALA A 146 5.10 -6.92 3.19
C ALA A 146 4.48 -6.73 4.59
N LEU A 147 3.15 -6.82 4.71
CA LEU A 147 2.43 -6.75 5.98
C LEU A 147 2.65 -7.99 6.85
N GLY A 148 2.98 -9.14 6.26
CA GLY A 148 3.23 -10.37 7.02
C GLY A 148 4.31 -10.26 8.10
N ASP A 149 5.26 -9.34 7.91
CA ASP A 149 6.37 -9.10 8.84
C ASP A 149 6.14 -7.86 9.75
N ILE A 150 4.97 -7.23 9.66
CA ILE A 150 4.65 -6.00 10.42
C ILE A 150 3.55 -6.28 11.44
N PRO A 151 3.80 -6.04 12.75
CA PRO A 151 2.75 -6.08 13.74
C PRO A 151 1.63 -5.08 13.40
N GLN A 152 0.38 -5.52 13.50
CA GLN A 152 -0.79 -4.72 13.10
C GLN A 152 -0.93 -3.39 13.87
N ASP A 153 -0.50 -3.39 15.13
CA ASP A 153 -0.49 -2.21 16.00
C ASP A 153 0.58 -1.17 15.65
N ARG A 154 1.56 -1.55 14.81
CA ARG A 154 2.61 -0.66 14.32
C ARG A 154 2.36 -0.18 12.88
N PHE A 155 1.42 -0.77 12.18
CA PHE A 155 1.13 -0.40 10.79
C PHE A 155 0.35 0.90 10.71
N ALA A 156 1.02 1.99 10.26
CA ALA A 156 0.44 3.32 10.14
C ALA A 156 -0.40 3.51 8.86
N GLY A 157 -0.04 2.82 7.78
CA GLY A 157 -0.71 2.93 6.50
C GLY A 157 0.20 2.61 5.31
N ALA A 158 -0.38 2.62 4.12
CA ALA A 158 0.35 2.40 2.89
C ALA A 158 0.12 3.51 1.85
N VAL A 159 1.14 3.73 1.02
CA VAL A 159 1.05 4.57 -0.19
C VAL A 159 1.42 3.70 -1.39
N MET A 160 0.54 3.66 -2.38
CA MET A 160 0.79 3.00 -3.66
C MET A 160 1.14 4.04 -4.71
N ILE A 161 2.26 3.85 -5.43
CA ILE A 161 2.68 4.72 -6.55
C ILE A 161 2.51 3.90 -7.83
N THR A 162 1.51 4.24 -8.67
CA THR A 162 1.10 3.45 -9.83
C THR A 162 0.40 4.31 -10.89
N ASP A 163 0.25 3.81 -12.11
CA ASP A 163 -0.57 4.44 -13.16
C ASP A 163 -2.08 4.16 -13.03
N GLY A 164 -2.46 3.44 -11.96
CA GLY A 164 -3.85 3.10 -11.66
C GLY A 164 -4.36 1.81 -12.32
N ARG A 165 -3.53 1.09 -13.08
CA ARG A 165 -3.90 -0.21 -13.66
C ARG A 165 -3.51 -1.34 -12.71
N ILE A 166 -4.33 -1.55 -11.70
CA ILE A 166 -4.11 -2.58 -10.67
C ILE A 166 -5.03 -3.77 -10.99
N HIS A 167 -4.48 -4.99 -11.04
CA HIS A 167 -5.22 -6.20 -11.42
C HIS A 167 -5.75 -6.99 -10.23
N ASP A 168 -5.20 -6.75 -9.05
CA ASP A 168 -5.53 -7.42 -7.80
C ASP A 168 -6.21 -6.49 -6.77
N ALA A 169 -6.81 -5.39 -7.24
CA ALA A 169 -7.55 -4.49 -6.36
C ALA A 169 -8.77 -5.24 -5.78
N PRO A 170 -8.97 -5.21 -4.44
CA PRO A 170 -10.12 -5.85 -3.83
C PRO A 170 -11.42 -5.12 -4.21
N ASP A 171 -12.50 -5.87 -4.45
CA ASP A 171 -13.82 -5.31 -4.78
C ASP A 171 -14.39 -4.41 -3.66
N ASN A 172 -13.99 -4.69 -2.42
CA ASN A 172 -14.41 -3.95 -1.24
C ASN A 172 -13.25 -3.76 -0.27
N ALA A 173 -13.15 -2.60 0.36
CA ALA A 173 -12.16 -2.32 1.39
C ALA A 173 -12.28 -3.24 2.64
N SER A 174 -13.46 -3.81 2.88
CA SER A 174 -13.69 -4.79 3.96
C SER A 174 -12.99 -6.14 3.74
N ASN A 175 -12.46 -6.40 2.55
CA ASN A 175 -11.70 -7.61 2.25
C ASN A 175 -10.22 -7.48 2.61
N LEU A 176 -9.80 -6.32 3.12
CA LEU A 176 -8.44 -6.10 3.60
C LEU A 176 -8.35 -6.51 5.07
N ASP A 177 -7.33 -7.28 5.42
CA ASP A 177 -7.09 -7.77 6.79
C ASP A 177 -6.50 -6.70 7.73
N PHE A 178 -6.54 -5.43 7.34
CA PHE A 178 -6.05 -4.31 8.12
C PHE A 178 -6.99 -3.10 8.02
N SER A 179 -6.95 -2.21 9.03
CA SER A 179 -7.78 -1.01 9.12
C SER A 179 -7.05 0.30 8.80
N ALA A 180 -5.73 0.24 8.58
CA ALA A 180 -4.93 1.41 8.28
C ALA A 180 -5.21 1.97 6.87
N PRO A 181 -5.06 3.29 6.64
CA PRO A 181 -5.39 3.90 5.36
C PRO A 181 -4.42 3.48 4.25
N VAL A 182 -4.97 3.34 3.02
CA VAL A 182 -4.20 3.15 1.81
C VAL A 182 -4.42 4.36 0.90
N HIS A 183 -3.35 5.05 0.55
CA HIS A 183 -3.36 6.18 -0.37
C HIS A 183 -2.74 5.78 -1.70
N THR A 184 -3.17 6.40 -2.79
CA THR A 184 -2.61 6.14 -4.11
C THR A 184 -2.12 7.44 -4.74
N ILE A 185 -0.87 7.44 -5.19
CA ILE A 185 -0.29 8.49 -6.04
C ILE A 185 -0.31 7.95 -7.46
N VAL A 186 -1.07 8.64 -8.33
CA VAL A 186 -1.23 8.21 -9.72
C VAL A 186 -0.17 8.90 -10.58
N THR A 187 0.67 8.09 -11.22
CA THR A 187 1.66 8.55 -12.21
C THR A 187 1.04 8.67 -13.60
N GLY A 188 1.64 9.52 -14.43
CA GLY A 188 1.18 9.80 -15.77
C GLY A 188 0.31 11.08 -15.85
N GLN A 189 -0.10 11.41 -17.04
CA GLN A 189 -0.95 12.58 -17.32
C GLN A 189 -2.37 12.12 -17.62
N ARG A 190 -3.36 12.73 -16.96
CA ARG A 190 -4.77 12.36 -17.06
C ARG A 190 -5.31 12.41 -18.51
N ASP A 191 -4.83 13.33 -19.33
CA ASP A 191 -5.25 13.54 -20.71
C ASP A 191 -4.02 13.52 -21.63
N ALA A 192 -3.16 12.53 -21.50
CA ALA A 192 -2.08 12.33 -22.44
C ALA A 192 -2.64 12.23 -23.85
N GLY A 193 -2.13 13.05 -24.76
CA GLY A 193 -2.64 13.17 -26.12
C GLY A 193 -2.33 11.98 -27.03
N ASP A 194 -2.24 10.79 -26.46
CA ASP A 194 -1.87 9.55 -27.12
C ASP A 194 -2.90 9.14 -28.18
N ARG A 195 -2.47 8.99 -29.41
CA ARG A 195 -3.32 8.57 -30.52
C ARG A 195 -3.45 7.06 -30.50
N ARG A 196 -4.65 6.54 -30.71
CA ARG A 196 -4.93 5.11 -30.67
C ARG A 196 -5.82 4.69 -31.84
N LEU A 197 -5.47 3.59 -32.50
CA LEU A 197 -6.26 2.92 -33.51
C LEU A 197 -7.07 1.79 -32.87
N THR A 198 -8.38 1.82 -33.01
CA THR A 198 -9.29 0.80 -32.53
C THR A 198 -10.07 0.20 -33.71
N ILE A 199 -10.07 -1.13 -33.81
CA ILE A 199 -10.93 -1.85 -34.75
C ILE A 199 -12.29 -2.05 -34.08
N VAL A 200 -13.31 -1.37 -34.59
CA VAL A 200 -14.68 -1.43 -34.05
C VAL A 200 -15.40 -2.67 -34.56
N GLN A 201 -15.23 -2.97 -35.88
CA GLN A 201 -15.80 -4.15 -36.50
C GLN A 201 -14.88 -4.64 -37.62
N SER A 202 -14.62 -5.94 -37.64
CA SER A 202 -13.84 -6.62 -38.68
C SER A 202 -14.66 -7.77 -39.26
N PRO A 203 -14.70 -7.96 -40.58
CA PRO A 203 -15.32 -9.12 -41.20
C PRO A 203 -14.44 -10.37 -40.93
N GLY A 204 -15.05 -11.49 -40.53
CA GLY A 204 -14.34 -12.77 -40.34
C GLY A 204 -14.14 -13.54 -41.66
N PHE A 205 -14.87 -13.21 -42.71
CA PHE A 205 -14.76 -13.83 -44.06
C PHE A 205 -15.35 -12.91 -45.12
N GLY A 206 -14.97 -13.15 -46.38
CA GLY A 206 -15.53 -12.47 -47.54
C GLY A 206 -15.58 -13.40 -48.77
N ILE A 207 -16.46 -13.11 -49.71
CA ILE A 207 -16.59 -13.83 -50.99
C ILE A 207 -15.72 -13.12 -52.02
N VAL A 208 -14.96 -13.88 -52.81
CA VAL A 208 -14.12 -13.30 -53.87
C VAL A 208 -15.00 -12.55 -54.87
N GLY A 209 -14.64 -11.29 -55.12
CA GLY A 209 -15.41 -10.36 -55.98
C GLY A 209 -16.30 -9.41 -55.21
N ASP A 210 -16.59 -9.68 -53.94
CA ASP A 210 -17.42 -8.81 -53.08
C ASP A 210 -16.58 -7.82 -52.30
N GLU A 211 -17.22 -6.81 -51.73
CA GLU A 211 -16.65 -5.86 -50.78
C GLU A 211 -16.99 -6.27 -49.35
N VAL A 212 -16.00 -6.23 -48.47
CA VAL A 212 -16.20 -6.43 -47.04
C VAL A 212 -15.92 -5.11 -46.32
N ARG A 213 -16.74 -4.87 -45.26
CA ARG A 213 -16.68 -3.61 -44.51
C ARG A 213 -15.86 -3.78 -43.22
N LEU A 214 -14.81 -2.97 -43.10
CA LEU A 214 -14.02 -2.79 -41.91
C LEU A 214 -14.38 -1.46 -41.26
N THR A 215 -14.78 -1.45 -39.99
CA THR A 215 -15.03 -0.22 -39.24
C THR A 215 -13.93 -0.01 -38.21
N LEU A 216 -13.32 1.15 -38.23
CA LEU A 216 -12.25 1.53 -37.31
C LEU A 216 -12.52 2.91 -36.69
N ARG A 217 -11.87 3.23 -35.63
CA ARG A 217 -11.86 4.54 -34.98
C ARG A 217 -10.44 4.93 -34.61
N VAL A 218 -10.11 6.20 -34.80
CA VAL A 218 -8.90 6.81 -34.28
C VAL A 218 -9.29 7.72 -33.13
N ASP A 219 -8.83 7.44 -31.93
CA ASP A 219 -9.04 8.26 -30.73
C ASP A 219 -7.77 9.06 -30.44
N GLU A 220 -7.91 10.34 -30.14
CA GLU A 220 -6.86 11.25 -29.67
C GLU A 220 -7.49 12.23 -28.67
N PRO A 221 -7.30 12.02 -27.34
CA PRO A 221 -8.06 12.75 -26.30
C PRO A 221 -7.94 14.27 -26.36
N ARG A 222 -6.82 14.79 -26.88
CA ARG A 222 -6.56 16.24 -27.01
C ARG A 222 -6.79 16.78 -28.41
N ALA A 223 -7.28 15.96 -29.33
CA ALA A 223 -7.52 16.46 -30.68
C ALA A 223 -8.56 17.57 -30.70
N VAL A 224 -8.22 18.66 -31.31
CA VAL A 224 -9.22 19.71 -31.68
C VAL A 224 -10.20 19.08 -32.65
N ARG A 225 -11.52 19.29 -32.45
CA ARG A 225 -12.56 18.79 -33.31
C ARG A 225 -12.20 19.06 -34.79
N ALA A 226 -12.41 18.05 -35.64
CA ALA A 226 -12.12 18.07 -37.08
C ALA A 226 -10.67 17.80 -37.51
N ARG A 227 -9.81 17.27 -36.63
CA ARG A 227 -8.52 16.68 -37.07
C ARG A 227 -8.75 15.42 -37.88
N GLN A 228 -7.91 15.24 -38.88
CA GLN A 228 -7.82 13.99 -39.65
C GLN A 228 -6.54 13.29 -39.29
N ALA A 229 -6.61 11.96 -39.22
CA ALA A 229 -5.47 11.09 -39.07
C ALA A 229 -5.24 10.32 -40.36
N GLN A 230 -3.97 10.03 -40.65
CA GLN A 230 -3.60 9.27 -41.83
C GLN A 230 -3.42 7.79 -41.44
N ILE A 231 -4.19 6.91 -42.06
CA ILE A 231 -4.07 5.47 -41.89
C ILE A 231 -3.42 4.84 -43.10
N THR A 232 -2.40 4.04 -42.87
CA THR A 232 -1.77 3.21 -43.90
C THR A 232 -2.25 1.76 -43.70
N ILE A 233 -2.83 1.20 -44.78
CA ILE A 233 -3.32 -0.18 -44.79
C ILE A 233 -2.41 -0.98 -45.69
N ARG A 234 -1.78 -2.02 -45.17
CA ARG A 234 -0.97 -2.98 -45.89
C ARG A 234 -1.66 -4.33 -45.87
N ARG A 235 -1.45 -5.11 -46.92
CA ARG A 235 -1.97 -6.45 -47.01
C ARG A 235 -0.82 -7.45 -47.17
N ASP A 236 -0.88 -8.54 -46.46
CA ASP A 236 0.05 -9.69 -46.59
C ASP A 236 1.53 -9.31 -46.65
N GLY A 237 1.96 -8.27 -45.90
CA GLY A 237 3.32 -7.76 -45.86
C GLY A 237 3.74 -6.92 -47.07
N GLU A 238 2.80 -6.35 -47.84
CA GLU A 238 3.12 -5.45 -48.93
C GLU A 238 4.00 -4.28 -48.48
N THR A 239 5.03 -3.95 -49.30
CA THR A 239 5.92 -2.83 -49.01
C THR A 239 5.24 -1.46 -49.14
N ARG A 240 4.23 -1.35 -50.00
CA ARG A 240 3.45 -0.13 -50.22
C ARG A 240 2.00 -0.37 -49.80
N GLY A 241 1.54 0.36 -48.77
CA GLY A 241 0.16 0.33 -48.32
C GLY A 241 -0.71 1.40 -49.01
N ARG A 242 -2.02 1.20 -48.98
CA ARG A 242 -3.02 2.23 -49.32
C ARG A 242 -3.12 3.21 -48.15
N THR A 243 -3.06 4.50 -48.44
CA THR A 243 -3.20 5.55 -47.42
C THR A 243 -4.58 6.22 -47.56
N ILE A 244 -5.24 6.41 -46.43
CA ILE A 244 -6.52 7.10 -46.30
C ILE A 244 -6.47 8.13 -45.18
N LEU A 245 -7.30 9.19 -45.29
CA LEU A 245 -7.50 10.16 -44.22
C LEU A 245 -8.84 9.87 -43.53
N VAL A 246 -8.85 9.79 -42.24
CA VAL A 246 -10.03 9.49 -41.42
C VAL A 246 -10.23 10.58 -40.37
N PRO A 247 -11.47 10.95 -40.03
CA PRO A 247 -11.73 11.89 -38.95
C PRO A 247 -11.43 11.24 -37.61
N VAL A 248 -10.78 11.99 -36.69
CA VAL A 248 -10.49 11.56 -35.32
C VAL A 248 -11.76 11.58 -34.48
N GLY A 249 -11.94 10.59 -33.61
CA GLY A 249 -13.05 10.47 -32.66
C GLY A 249 -14.38 9.97 -33.25
N VAL A 250 -14.39 9.53 -34.52
CA VAL A 250 -15.58 9.03 -35.21
C VAL A 250 -15.33 7.66 -35.85
N ASP A 251 -16.34 6.79 -35.83
CA ASP A 251 -16.29 5.52 -36.54
C ASP A 251 -16.22 5.76 -38.04
N HIS A 252 -15.25 5.15 -38.69
CA HIS A 252 -15.01 5.24 -40.09
C HIS A 252 -15.06 3.86 -40.75
N ALA A 253 -15.92 3.69 -41.74
CA ALA A 253 -16.04 2.44 -42.47
C ALA A 253 -15.18 2.48 -43.73
N ILE A 254 -14.49 1.42 -43.99
CA ILE A 254 -13.64 1.20 -45.18
C ILE A 254 -14.14 -0.06 -45.85
N ASP A 255 -14.45 0.06 -47.16
CA ASP A 255 -14.81 -1.09 -47.98
C ASP A 255 -13.51 -1.66 -48.63
N ILE A 256 -13.30 -2.93 -48.48
CA ILE A 256 -12.14 -3.70 -48.97
C ILE A 256 -12.63 -4.74 -49.93
N VAL A 257 -12.12 -4.71 -51.18
CA VAL A 257 -12.46 -5.72 -52.18
C VAL A 257 -11.72 -7.02 -51.90
N VAL A 258 -12.45 -8.12 -51.86
CA VAL A 258 -11.88 -9.47 -51.76
C VAL A 258 -11.50 -9.97 -53.15
N ASP A 259 -10.22 -9.81 -53.51
CA ASP A 259 -9.72 -10.10 -54.85
C ASP A 259 -9.21 -11.55 -55.03
N ARG A 260 -9.00 -12.28 -53.91
CA ARG A 260 -8.50 -13.66 -53.92
C ARG A 260 -9.07 -14.50 -52.79
N GLY A 261 -9.05 -15.83 -52.93
CA GLY A 261 -9.38 -16.80 -51.91
C GLY A 261 -8.18 -17.10 -50.98
N GLY A 262 -8.53 -17.56 -49.78
CA GLY A 262 -7.54 -17.91 -48.74
C GLY A 262 -7.39 -16.85 -47.66
N PRO A 263 -6.54 -17.09 -46.65
CA PRO A 263 -6.33 -16.11 -45.58
C PRO A 263 -5.63 -14.87 -46.12
N SER A 264 -6.03 -13.71 -45.61
CA SER A 264 -5.39 -12.42 -45.86
C SER A 264 -5.21 -11.68 -44.56
N VAL A 265 -4.02 -11.13 -44.37
CA VAL A 265 -3.67 -10.34 -43.18
C VAL A 265 -3.60 -8.87 -43.56
N PHE A 266 -4.35 -8.04 -42.87
CA PHE A 266 -4.30 -6.61 -43.03
C PHE A 266 -3.60 -5.98 -41.83
N GLU A 267 -2.53 -5.24 -42.09
CA GLU A 267 -1.82 -4.41 -41.14
C GLU A 267 -2.26 -2.96 -41.32
N LEU A 268 -2.83 -2.39 -40.26
CA LEU A 268 -3.25 -1.01 -40.23
C LEU A 268 -2.35 -0.22 -39.30
N ALA A 269 -1.86 0.93 -39.74
CA ALA A 269 -1.06 1.82 -38.91
C ALA A 269 -1.56 3.25 -39.09
N VAL A 270 -1.83 3.93 -37.98
CA VAL A 270 -2.13 5.36 -37.96
C VAL A 270 -0.84 6.15 -37.70
N ASP A 271 -0.73 7.33 -38.32
CA ASP A 271 0.36 8.28 -38.07
C ASP A 271 0.40 8.71 -36.58
N ALA A 272 1.59 9.03 -36.08
CA ALA A 272 1.77 9.51 -34.72
C ALA A 272 1.02 10.84 -34.48
N GLY A 273 0.44 10.98 -33.28
CA GLY A 273 -0.12 12.25 -32.81
C GLY A 273 0.96 13.26 -32.40
N GLU A 274 0.57 14.48 -32.07
CA GLU A 274 1.52 15.51 -31.62
C GLU A 274 2.14 15.21 -30.26
N GLN A 275 1.43 14.48 -29.40
CA GLN A 275 1.86 14.11 -28.04
C GLN A 275 1.76 12.59 -27.86
N GLU A 276 2.51 11.87 -28.68
CA GLU A 276 2.50 10.42 -28.66
C GLU A 276 3.27 9.86 -27.45
N LEU A 277 2.62 8.99 -26.71
CA LEU A 277 3.25 8.27 -25.60
C LEU A 277 3.82 6.92 -26.05
N THR A 278 3.12 6.23 -26.97
CA THR A 278 3.54 4.94 -27.49
C THR A 278 3.00 4.71 -28.90
N LEU A 279 3.83 4.15 -29.76
CA LEU A 279 3.39 3.76 -31.12
C LEU A 279 2.75 2.37 -31.18
N THR A 280 2.75 1.64 -30.07
CA THR A 280 2.25 0.25 -30.03
C THR A 280 0.73 0.20 -30.26
N ASN A 281 -0.03 1.17 -29.77
CA ASN A 281 -1.48 1.27 -29.93
C ASN A 281 -1.92 1.97 -31.23
N ASN A 282 -0.97 2.40 -32.07
CA ASN A 282 -1.18 2.98 -33.37
C ASN A 282 -1.29 1.92 -34.48
N GLN A 283 -1.15 0.65 -34.13
CA GLN A 283 -1.14 -0.46 -35.08
C GLN A 283 -2.21 -1.48 -34.72
N ALA A 284 -2.81 -2.06 -35.75
CA ALA A 284 -3.75 -3.16 -35.61
C ALA A 284 -3.52 -4.17 -36.74
N VAL A 285 -3.69 -5.44 -36.44
CA VAL A 285 -3.59 -6.55 -37.41
C VAL A 285 -4.90 -7.31 -37.39
N ILE A 286 -5.46 -7.58 -38.55
CA ILE A 286 -6.74 -8.30 -38.72
C ILE A 286 -6.60 -9.34 -39.83
#